data_0809304528034a23c7051f7676363a41
#
_entry.id   0809304528034a23c7051f7676363a41
#
_cell.length_a   1.000
_cell.length_b   1.000
_cell.length_c   1.000
_cell.angle_alpha   90.00
_cell.angle_beta   90.00
_cell.angle_gamma   90.00
#
_symmetry.space_group_name_H-M   'P 1'
#
loop_
_entity.id
_entity.type
_entity.pdbx_description
1 polymer ?
#
loop_
_entity_poly.entity_id
_entity_poly.type
_entity_poly.pdbx_seq_one_letter_code
_entity_poly.pdbx_strand_id
1 'polypeptide(L)'
;MAVAKYKIVRKCPVCGEEFFARTLESWYCSPKCSKVAWKRKHDEEKRQLELDKIVSNMPKSKEYISITEAYAMFGASRSTIYRLIYMKKISFIEPEKGIRLVCKGELMNLFPLRQSPLDTKPRKPVTMYRMEPEDCYTIGEISKKF
;
A
#
# COMPACT_ATOMS: atom_id res chain seq x y z
N MET A 1 -26.05 -26.37 5.01
CA MET A 1 -24.75 -25.71 4.71
C MET A 1 -23.63 -26.63 5.15
N ALA A 2 -22.73 -27.00 4.28
CA ALA A 2 -21.59 -27.81 4.61
C ALA A 2 -20.66 -27.02 5.55
N VAL A 3 -20.55 -27.40 6.77
CA VAL A 3 -19.59 -26.85 7.74
C VAL A 3 -18.22 -27.32 7.30
N ALA A 4 -17.34 -26.38 6.96
CA ALA A 4 -15.96 -26.72 6.60
C ALA A 4 -15.31 -27.48 7.77
N LYS A 5 -14.81 -28.67 7.50
CA LYS A 5 -14.09 -29.52 8.49
C LYS A 5 -12.79 -28.89 9.00
N TYR A 6 -12.32 -27.80 8.38
CA TYR A 6 -11.05 -27.15 8.69
C TYR A 6 -11.28 -25.80 9.37
N LYS A 7 -10.68 -25.62 10.54
CA LYS A 7 -10.62 -24.32 11.21
C LYS A 7 -9.53 -23.48 10.57
N ILE A 8 -9.91 -22.50 9.76
CA ILE A 8 -8.95 -21.59 9.13
C ILE A 8 -8.64 -20.46 10.10
N VAL A 9 -7.41 -20.40 10.59
CA VAL A 9 -6.92 -19.31 11.42
C VAL A 9 -6.28 -18.26 10.53
N ARG A 10 -6.69 -17.00 10.70
CA ARG A 10 -6.13 -15.85 9.99
C ARG A 10 -5.72 -14.75 10.97
N LYS A 11 -4.74 -13.97 10.57
CA LYS A 11 -4.34 -12.77 11.29
C LYS A 11 -5.04 -11.56 10.70
N CYS A 12 -5.76 -10.82 11.53
CA CYS A 12 -6.48 -9.62 11.09
C CYS A 12 -5.48 -8.53 10.65
N PRO A 13 -5.58 -7.96 9.44
CA PRO A 13 -4.65 -6.93 8.96
C PRO A 13 -4.84 -5.57 9.66
N VAL A 14 -5.90 -5.40 10.45
CA VAL A 14 -6.21 -4.14 11.15
C VAL A 14 -5.72 -4.15 12.60
N CYS A 15 -6.10 -5.16 13.39
CA CYS A 15 -5.72 -5.26 14.81
C CYS A 15 -4.55 -6.23 15.06
N GLY A 16 -4.19 -7.06 14.08
CA GLY A 16 -3.12 -8.05 14.24
C GLY A 16 -3.51 -9.30 15.02
N GLU A 17 -4.75 -9.39 15.52
CA GLU A 17 -5.24 -10.55 16.27
C GLU A 17 -5.55 -11.74 15.37
N GLU A 18 -5.31 -12.94 15.89
CA GLU A 18 -5.70 -14.18 15.22
C GLU A 18 -7.20 -14.42 15.42
N PHE A 19 -7.87 -14.86 14.36
CA PHE A 19 -9.29 -15.17 14.39
C PHE A 19 -9.63 -16.36 13.51
N PHE A 20 -10.70 -17.06 13.85
CA PHE A 20 -11.25 -18.12 13.03
C PHE A 20 -12.09 -17.54 11.88
N ALA A 21 -11.66 -17.78 10.67
CA ALA A 21 -12.37 -17.35 9.49
C ALA A 21 -13.63 -18.23 9.30
N ARG A 22 -14.80 -17.59 9.22
CA ARG A 22 -16.07 -18.31 8.98
C ARG A 22 -16.20 -18.77 7.53
N THR A 23 -15.59 -18.04 6.62
CA THR A 23 -15.57 -18.33 5.18
C THR A 23 -14.17 -18.09 4.63
N LEU A 24 -13.88 -18.61 3.44
CA LEU A 24 -12.62 -18.36 2.73
C LEU A 24 -12.38 -16.86 2.43
N GLU A 25 -13.44 -16.07 2.43
CA GLU A 25 -13.39 -14.63 2.15
C GLU A 25 -13.40 -13.76 3.42
N SER A 26 -13.40 -14.37 4.61
CA SER A 26 -13.34 -13.62 5.87
C SER A 26 -11.93 -13.04 6.08
N TRP A 27 -11.75 -11.75 5.81
CA TRP A 27 -10.46 -11.05 5.88
C TRP A 27 -10.20 -10.38 7.22
N TYR A 28 -11.26 -10.10 7.98
CA TYR A 28 -11.22 -9.32 9.21
C TYR A 28 -11.88 -10.09 10.36
N CYS A 29 -11.36 -9.89 11.58
CA CYS A 29 -11.88 -10.55 12.78
C CYS A 29 -13.29 -10.06 13.17
N SER A 30 -13.63 -8.83 12.80
CA SER A 30 -14.90 -8.21 13.19
C SER A 30 -15.39 -7.19 12.17
N PRO A 31 -16.70 -6.85 12.18
CA PRO A 31 -17.25 -5.78 11.36
C PRO A 31 -16.61 -4.40 11.63
N LYS A 32 -16.15 -4.17 12.86
CA LYS A 32 -15.42 -2.94 13.23
C LYS A 32 -14.11 -2.84 12.43
N CYS A 33 -13.31 -3.90 12.41
CA CYS A 33 -12.06 -3.96 11.65
C CYS A 33 -12.30 -3.85 10.14
N SER A 34 -13.36 -4.46 9.62
CA SER A 34 -13.77 -4.31 8.23
C SER A 34 -14.08 -2.85 7.87
N LYS A 35 -14.86 -2.14 8.70
CA LYS A 35 -15.16 -0.71 8.49
C LYS A 35 -13.91 0.16 8.52
N VAL A 36 -12.98 -0.08 9.45
CA VAL A 36 -11.71 0.65 9.53
C VAL A 36 -10.86 0.42 8.27
N ALA A 37 -10.76 -0.83 7.82
CA ALA A 37 -10.04 -1.16 6.60
C ALA A 37 -10.65 -0.51 5.36
N TRP A 38 -11.98 -0.55 5.24
CA TRP A 38 -12.71 0.10 4.15
C TRP A 38 -12.46 1.61 4.14
N LYS A 39 -12.58 2.27 5.31
CA LYS A 39 -12.32 3.71 5.42
C LYS A 39 -10.90 4.07 5.01
N ARG A 40 -9.88 3.34 5.52
CA ARG A 40 -8.47 3.56 5.16
C ARG A 40 -8.25 3.41 3.65
N LYS A 41 -8.86 2.40 3.04
CA LYS A 41 -8.77 2.18 1.59
C LYS A 41 -9.39 3.35 0.82
N HIS A 42 -10.59 3.77 1.21
CA HIS A 42 -11.30 4.87 0.55
C HIS A 42 -10.55 6.22 0.68
N ASP A 43 -10.05 6.52 1.88
CA ASP A 43 -9.26 7.74 2.12
C ASP A 43 -7.96 7.72 1.29
N GLU A 44 -7.32 6.56 1.16
CA GLU A 44 -6.12 6.41 0.33
C GLU A 44 -6.43 6.55 -1.16
N GLU A 45 -7.50 5.94 -1.66
CA GLU A 45 -7.96 6.10 -3.05
C GLU A 45 -8.26 7.57 -3.37
N LYS A 46 -8.95 8.27 -2.46
CA LYS A 46 -9.22 9.71 -2.60
C LYS A 46 -7.93 10.52 -2.68
N ARG A 47 -6.98 10.26 -1.78
CA ARG A 47 -5.67 10.91 -1.79
C ARG A 47 -4.91 10.65 -3.09
N GLN A 48 -4.94 9.43 -3.61
CA GLN A 48 -4.29 9.10 -4.88
C GLN A 48 -4.91 9.85 -6.05
N LEU A 49 -6.23 9.95 -6.11
CA LEU A 49 -6.93 10.73 -7.13
C LEU A 49 -6.59 12.22 -7.08
N GLU A 50 -6.42 12.79 -5.88
CA GLU A 50 -5.98 14.18 -5.74
C GLU A 50 -4.55 14.37 -6.25
N LEU A 51 -3.63 13.45 -5.95
CA LEU A 51 -2.27 13.49 -6.46
C LEU A 51 -2.22 13.34 -7.98
N ASP A 52 -3.01 12.45 -8.56
CA ASP A 52 -3.09 12.25 -10.00
C ASP A 52 -3.65 13.49 -10.73
N LYS A 53 -4.60 14.19 -10.11
CA LYS A 53 -5.08 15.50 -10.61
C LYS A 53 -3.97 16.56 -10.62
N ILE A 54 -3.14 16.63 -9.57
CA ILE A 54 -2.01 17.54 -9.51
C ILE A 54 -1.04 17.27 -10.67
N VAL A 55 -0.71 16.00 -10.91
CA VAL A 55 0.19 15.60 -12.00
C VAL A 55 -0.43 15.91 -13.36
N SER A 56 -1.73 15.65 -13.55
CA SER A 56 -2.43 15.90 -14.82
C SER A 56 -2.53 17.38 -15.17
N ASN A 57 -2.69 18.24 -14.15
CA ASN A 57 -2.79 19.69 -14.34
C ASN A 57 -1.44 20.36 -14.54
N MET A 58 -0.34 19.63 -14.36
CA MET A 58 0.99 20.21 -14.47
C MET A 58 1.44 20.28 -15.93
N PRO A 59 1.92 21.46 -16.41
CA PRO A 59 2.48 21.59 -17.74
C PRO A 59 3.69 20.67 -17.94
N LYS A 60 3.74 19.94 -19.05
CA LYS A 60 4.86 19.03 -19.37
C LYS A 60 6.19 19.75 -19.51
N SER A 61 6.16 21.01 -19.98
CA SER A 61 7.32 21.87 -20.20
C SER A 61 7.91 22.50 -18.93
N LYS A 62 7.27 22.27 -17.75
CA LYS A 62 7.71 22.85 -16.48
C LYS A 62 9.00 22.18 -16.01
N GLU A 63 10.09 22.93 -15.98
CA GLU A 63 11.41 22.43 -15.53
C GLU A 63 11.55 22.42 -14.00
N TYR A 64 11.00 23.44 -13.35
CA TYR A 64 11.01 23.57 -11.89
C TYR A 64 9.64 23.33 -11.33
N ILE A 65 9.54 22.43 -10.38
CA ILE A 65 8.29 21.97 -9.77
C ILE A 65 8.28 22.24 -8.27
N SER A 66 7.10 22.46 -7.73
CA SER A 66 6.93 22.61 -6.28
C SER A 66 7.18 21.27 -5.55
N ILE A 67 7.44 21.35 -4.25
CA ILE A 67 7.64 20.14 -3.43
C ILE A 67 6.38 19.26 -3.42
N THR A 68 5.19 19.85 -3.48
CA THR A 68 3.92 19.12 -3.57
C THR A 68 3.79 18.39 -4.91
N GLU A 69 4.13 19.03 -6.02
CA GLU A 69 4.17 18.41 -7.34
C GLU A 69 5.22 17.30 -7.43
N ALA A 70 6.40 17.51 -6.83
CA ALA A 70 7.45 16.49 -6.73
C ALA A 70 6.99 15.27 -5.94
N TYR A 71 6.29 15.47 -4.83
CA TYR A 71 5.67 14.36 -4.09
C TYR A 71 4.61 13.63 -4.93
N ALA A 72 3.76 14.36 -5.64
CA ALA A 72 2.74 13.77 -6.49
C ALA A 72 3.33 12.92 -7.63
N MET A 73 4.43 13.38 -8.25
CA MET A 73 5.07 12.67 -9.37
C MET A 73 5.94 11.50 -8.95
N PHE A 74 6.74 11.66 -7.91
CA PHE A 74 7.81 10.72 -7.55
C PHE A 74 7.54 9.96 -6.24
N GLY A 75 6.54 10.38 -5.45
CA GLY A 75 6.29 9.83 -4.14
C GLY A 75 7.38 10.16 -3.11
N ALA A 76 8.34 11.01 -3.45
CA ALA A 76 9.41 11.42 -2.55
C ALA A 76 8.88 12.32 -1.45
N SER A 77 9.10 11.97 -0.18
CA SER A 77 8.61 12.76 0.94
C SER A 77 9.23 14.17 0.97
N ARG A 78 8.50 15.13 1.53
CA ARG A 78 8.99 16.50 1.72
C ARG A 78 10.36 16.52 2.41
N SER A 79 10.53 15.74 3.46
CA SER A 79 11.79 15.62 4.21
C SER A 79 12.93 15.09 3.34
N THR A 80 12.66 14.12 2.47
CA THR A 80 13.64 13.58 1.52
C THR A 80 14.11 14.65 0.54
N ILE A 81 13.18 15.44 -0.03
CA ILE A 81 13.50 16.50 -0.96
C ILE A 81 14.35 17.58 -0.29
N TYR A 82 13.99 18.04 0.92
CA TYR A 82 14.79 19.00 1.67
C TYR A 82 16.19 18.48 1.98
N ARG A 83 16.32 17.20 2.34
CA ARG A 83 17.63 16.58 2.56
C ARG A 83 18.50 16.59 1.31
N LEU A 84 17.92 16.33 0.14
CA LEU A 84 18.63 16.37 -1.14
C LEU A 84 19.07 17.79 -1.51
N ILE A 85 18.23 18.79 -1.24
CA ILE A 85 18.59 20.20 -1.39
C ILE A 85 19.78 20.54 -0.48
N TYR A 86 19.71 20.15 0.80
CA TYR A 86 20.78 20.42 1.75
C TYR A 86 22.10 19.72 1.37
N MET A 87 22.02 18.50 0.85
CA MET A 87 23.17 17.76 0.31
C MET A 87 23.68 18.28 -1.04
N LYS A 88 23.07 19.33 -1.60
CA LYS A 88 23.38 19.88 -2.94
C LYS A 88 23.29 18.86 -4.08
N LYS A 89 22.44 17.85 -3.94
CA LYS A 89 22.19 16.82 -4.96
C LYS A 89 21.14 17.23 -5.99
N ILE A 90 20.31 18.19 -5.66
CA ILE A 90 19.28 18.74 -6.55
C ILE A 90 19.33 20.27 -6.50
N SER A 91 19.16 20.88 -7.66
CA SER A 91 19.06 22.34 -7.81
C SER A 91 17.67 22.82 -7.40
N PHE A 92 17.62 23.97 -6.78
CA PHE A 92 16.37 24.62 -6.43
C PHE A 92 16.43 26.12 -6.72
N ILE A 93 15.26 26.72 -6.93
CA ILE A 93 15.07 28.16 -7.05
C ILE A 93 14.05 28.60 -5.98
N GLU A 94 14.20 29.81 -5.50
CA GLU A 94 13.30 30.43 -4.51
C GLU A 94 12.74 31.72 -5.10
N PRO A 95 11.67 31.63 -5.95
CA PRO A 95 11.09 32.77 -6.61
C PRO A 95 10.47 33.76 -5.62
N GLU A 96 9.92 33.24 -4.52
CA GLU A 96 9.36 34.03 -3.43
C GLU A 96 9.80 33.46 -2.09
N LYS A 97 9.87 34.31 -1.07
CA LYS A 97 10.29 33.91 0.28
C LYS A 97 9.42 32.77 0.82
N GLY A 98 10.04 31.62 1.02
CA GLY A 98 9.37 30.42 1.53
C GLY A 98 8.83 29.45 0.48
N ILE A 99 8.84 29.80 -0.82
CA ILE A 99 8.44 28.92 -1.91
C ILE A 99 9.69 28.37 -2.59
N ARG A 100 9.96 27.08 -2.42
CA ARG A 100 11.07 26.40 -3.08
C ARG A 100 10.57 25.54 -4.22
N LEU A 101 11.15 25.77 -5.39
CA LEU A 101 10.93 24.95 -6.57
C LEU A 101 12.19 24.14 -6.86
N VAL A 102 12.04 22.87 -7.20
CA VAL A 102 13.13 21.93 -7.43
C VAL A 102 13.20 21.50 -8.88
N CYS A 103 14.40 21.23 -9.38
CA CYS A 103 14.59 20.79 -10.76
C CYS A 103 13.98 19.40 -10.99
N LYS A 104 13.01 19.32 -11.92
CA LYS A 104 12.30 18.10 -12.28
C LYS A 104 13.24 17.05 -12.91
N GLY A 105 14.15 17.49 -13.79
CA GLY A 105 15.09 16.59 -14.49
C GLY A 105 16.02 15.85 -13.53
N GLU A 106 16.54 16.55 -12.52
CA GLU A 106 17.41 15.93 -11.51
C GLU A 106 16.66 14.93 -10.63
N LEU A 107 15.39 15.25 -10.29
CA LEU A 107 14.52 14.32 -9.57
C LEU A 107 14.20 13.06 -10.38
N MET A 108 14.00 13.20 -11.71
CA MET A 108 13.77 12.05 -12.60
C MET A 108 14.96 11.10 -12.65
N ASN A 109 16.18 11.59 -12.51
CA ASN A 109 17.39 10.76 -12.45
C ASN A 109 17.53 10.02 -11.12
N LEU A 110 16.97 10.58 -10.04
CA LEU A 110 17.10 10.01 -8.69
C LEU A 110 15.93 9.10 -8.30
N PHE A 111 14.74 9.36 -8.82
CA PHE A 111 13.53 8.65 -8.45
C PHE A 111 12.74 8.18 -9.67
N PRO A 112 12.22 6.95 -9.66
CA PRO A 112 11.24 6.53 -10.66
C PRO A 112 9.94 7.32 -10.49
N LEU A 113 9.18 7.42 -11.58
CA LEU A 113 7.83 7.96 -11.51
C LEU A 113 6.96 7.10 -10.59
N ARG A 114 6.13 7.75 -9.80
CA ARG A 114 5.20 7.07 -8.90
C ARG A 114 4.24 6.19 -9.70
N GLN A 115 4.21 4.91 -9.37
CA GLN A 115 3.18 4.01 -9.88
C GLN A 115 1.92 4.18 -9.02
N SER A 116 0.76 4.28 -9.66
CA SER A 116 -0.50 4.38 -8.94
C SER A 116 -0.74 3.10 -8.12
N PRO A 117 -0.96 3.17 -6.80
CA PRO A 117 -1.28 2.00 -6.00
C PRO A 117 -2.61 1.33 -6.38
N LEU A 118 -3.44 2.01 -7.18
CA LEU A 118 -4.71 1.45 -7.68
C LEU A 118 -4.49 0.22 -8.57
N ASP A 119 -3.32 0.12 -9.21
CA ASP A 119 -2.94 -1.02 -10.05
C ASP A 119 -2.37 -2.19 -9.24
N THR A 120 -2.08 -2.00 -7.96
CA THR A 120 -1.58 -3.07 -7.11
C THR A 120 -2.72 -3.91 -6.55
N LYS A 121 -2.73 -5.21 -6.88
CA LYS A 121 -3.68 -6.16 -6.29
C LYS A 121 -3.56 -6.13 -4.76
N PRO A 122 -4.68 -6.07 -4.02
CA PRO A 122 -4.64 -6.09 -2.56
C PRO A 122 -3.91 -7.34 -2.09
N ARG A 123 -2.97 -7.18 -1.16
CA ARG A 123 -2.27 -8.32 -0.55
C ARG A 123 -3.29 -9.14 0.22
N LYS A 124 -3.41 -10.41 -0.12
CA LYS A 124 -4.25 -11.34 0.63
C LYS A 124 -3.74 -11.45 2.07
N PRO A 125 -4.62 -11.52 3.08
CA PRO A 125 -4.21 -11.72 4.46
C PRO A 125 -3.46 -13.04 4.59
N VAL A 126 -2.46 -13.06 5.47
CA VAL A 126 -1.74 -14.29 5.78
C VAL A 126 -2.73 -15.31 6.33
N THR A 127 -2.85 -16.44 5.66
CA THR A 127 -3.68 -17.56 6.10
C THR A 127 -2.80 -18.54 6.84
N MET A 128 -3.10 -18.76 8.11
CA MET A 128 -2.45 -19.77 8.92
C MET A 128 -3.42 -20.94 9.06
N TYR A 129 -2.98 -22.12 8.64
CA TYR A 129 -3.75 -23.34 8.79
C TYR A 129 -3.32 -24.00 10.10
N ARG A 130 -4.21 -24.04 11.09
CA ARG A 130 -4.08 -24.94 12.24
C ARG A 130 -4.83 -26.21 11.91
N MET A 131 -4.08 -27.27 11.70
CA MET A 131 -4.64 -28.62 11.61
C MET A 131 -4.55 -29.25 13.00
N GLU A 132 -5.69 -29.67 13.54
CA GLU A 132 -5.68 -30.53 14.71
C GLU A 132 -5.08 -31.87 14.28
N PRO A 133 -4.21 -32.53 15.11
CA PRO A 133 -3.60 -33.80 14.74
C PRO A 133 -4.63 -34.88 14.36
N GLU A 134 -5.83 -34.80 14.95
CA GLU A 134 -6.96 -35.70 14.69
C GLU A 134 -7.58 -35.55 13.30
N ASP A 135 -7.41 -34.38 12.66
CA ASP A 135 -7.93 -34.08 11.33
C ASP A 135 -6.89 -34.35 10.22
N CYS A 136 -5.68 -34.76 10.58
CA CYS A 136 -4.58 -35.03 9.65
C CYS A 136 -4.46 -36.51 9.35
N TYR A 137 -4.38 -36.88 8.08
CA TYR A 137 -3.98 -38.21 7.66
C TYR A 137 -2.46 -38.26 7.44
N THR A 138 -1.82 -39.28 7.94
CA THR A 138 -0.44 -39.59 7.59
C THR A 138 -0.37 -40.09 6.14
N ILE A 139 0.77 -39.95 5.48
CA ILE A 139 0.98 -40.43 4.09
C ILE A 139 0.63 -41.91 3.98
N GLY A 140 0.92 -42.72 5.01
CA GLY A 140 0.58 -44.15 5.08
C GLY A 140 -0.92 -44.42 5.21
N GLU A 141 -1.70 -43.54 5.81
CA GLU A 141 -3.15 -43.65 5.93
C GLU A 141 -3.86 -43.26 4.63
N ILE A 142 -3.33 -42.27 3.91
CA ILE A 142 -3.86 -41.87 2.60
C ILE A 142 -3.74 -43.03 1.61
N SER A 143 -2.58 -43.70 1.57
CA SER A 143 -2.35 -44.84 0.66
C SER A 143 -3.19 -46.09 0.98
N LYS A 144 -3.79 -46.20 2.18
CA LYS A 144 -4.71 -47.27 2.56
C LYS A 144 -6.17 -46.94 2.30
N LYS A 145 -6.50 -45.66 2.11
CA LYS A 145 -7.88 -45.19 2.03
C LYS A 145 -8.29 -44.85 0.59
N PHE A 146 -7.34 -44.64 -0.28
CA PHE A 146 -7.46 -44.38 -1.70
C PHE A 146 -6.56 -45.30 -2.53
#